data_1182008c4a6966b6cc4f86f22f90f49d
#
_entry.id   1182008c4a6966b6cc4f86f22f90f49d
#
_cell.length_a   1.000
_cell.length_b   1.000
_cell.length_c   1.000
_cell.angle_alpha   90.00
_cell.angle_beta   90.00
_cell.angle_gamma   90.00
#
_symmetry.space_group_name_H-M   'P 1'
#
loop_
_entity.id
_entity.type
_entity.pdbx_description
1 polymer ?
#
loop_
_entity_poly.entity_id
_entity_poly.type
_entity_poly.pdbx_seq_one_letter_code
_entity_poly.pdbx_strand_id
1 'polypeptide(L)'
;LLPSVVTDIEGGITFRGSNNPGLLINGVPYGLLEEYSGDMLIQLPALFFDRVSMTSTPSIGLVPDGDAGILNLSSAVYTAADSPLVLTLGAGFQERYNAGAILNLHPGKFHIVGKYNYRREFRKRTFSKSTTNKGGTTVMNNNASARPDVHLADLSVGYDLTANDLITVYGLYNLMDYSRYGKIHNNKLVDGNLQPVMFRHRYNDQRQEAYAAEARWNHTFDNPKDRLDVVFNYNNFGYDEDNEYKNEKPETGKIIAEDNYYVNQDKNNYYLSVLYGKLFADDWHLRVGYIGRFKDESYHAYGNKLAAGEWQSDPQKENEYNFNRRTNLLLAALEKRWSSFYAEAGVQGELNLQKIDTRYQTDDVLEKIPMVKSTSRFHLFPRLKLGYRADKVGELALSYVQRVIRPYGSYLNVFTDRSDATHVWKGNPDLKDEMIHSVELSYSYATSAFWFSPSLYYRNKKNRIMDKVLDEGENGTIWTKENIGHSQTFGFELSATWQPIRMLSLGLSGDIYRDEIDGRTIGYDRKKSMVCGDIKGSVNISITPTTELQLDGFYISDQLTPQGKIKHRSSVNAGISQYFMHRKLRANLSINNIFNGLEETTIVDTKDLQMTQVRNRDAQVTWVTLTYNL
;
A
#
# COMPACT_ATOMS: atom_id res chain seq x y z
N LEU A 1 -4.50 -7.97 -16.41
CA LEU A 1 -5.22 -7.02 -15.53
C LEU A 1 -5.52 -7.68 -14.19
N LEU A 2 -5.20 -7.02 -13.08
CA LEU A 2 -5.73 -7.41 -11.78
C LEU A 2 -7.13 -6.81 -11.63
N PRO A 3 -8.13 -7.60 -11.22
CA PRO A 3 -9.50 -7.12 -11.02
C PRO A 3 -9.54 -5.95 -10.03
N SER A 4 -10.23 -4.87 -10.37
CA SER A 4 -10.54 -3.70 -9.51
C SER A 4 -9.37 -3.21 -8.63
N VAL A 5 -8.12 -3.44 -9.09
CA VAL A 5 -6.92 -2.94 -8.44
C VAL A 5 -6.46 -1.70 -9.19
N VAL A 6 -6.45 -0.57 -8.52
CA VAL A 6 -6.00 0.72 -9.05
C VAL A 6 -5.02 1.38 -8.10
N THR A 7 -4.21 2.30 -8.61
CA THR A 7 -3.23 3.04 -7.82
C THR A 7 -3.63 4.51 -7.69
N ASP A 8 -3.31 5.10 -6.55
CA ASP A 8 -3.42 6.54 -6.35
C ASP A 8 -2.16 7.29 -6.84
N ILE A 9 -2.12 8.60 -6.64
CA ILE A 9 -0.99 9.44 -7.06
C ILE A 9 0.31 9.17 -6.29
N GLU A 10 0.24 8.56 -5.12
CA GLU A 10 1.39 8.23 -4.27
C GLU A 10 1.81 6.77 -4.40
N GLY A 11 1.17 6.00 -5.30
CA GLY A 11 1.43 4.58 -5.49
C GLY A 11 0.67 3.66 -4.54
N GLY A 12 -0.17 4.21 -3.68
CA GLY A 12 -1.06 3.44 -2.81
C GLY A 12 -2.04 2.60 -3.64
N ILE A 13 -2.35 1.39 -3.16
CA ILE A 13 -3.24 0.46 -3.86
C ILE A 13 -4.64 0.56 -3.28
N THR A 14 -5.63 0.68 -4.16
CA THR A 14 -7.04 0.47 -3.82
C THR A 14 -7.57 -0.80 -4.48
N PHE A 15 -8.42 -1.52 -3.75
CA PHE A 15 -9.12 -2.69 -4.24
C PHE A 15 -10.57 -2.67 -3.78
N ARG A 16 -11.53 -2.77 -4.72
CA ARG A 16 -12.97 -2.68 -4.44
C ARG A 16 -13.32 -1.50 -3.54
N GLY A 17 -12.81 -0.32 -3.88
CA GLY A 17 -13.02 0.92 -3.12
C GLY A 17 -12.33 0.99 -1.76
N SER A 18 -11.53 0.01 -1.38
CA SER A 18 -10.71 0.04 -0.16
C SER A 18 -9.26 0.35 -0.46
N ASN A 19 -8.67 1.25 0.30
CA ASN A 19 -7.24 1.60 0.26
C ASN A 19 -6.40 0.82 1.30
N ASN A 20 -6.96 -0.22 1.92
CA ASN A 20 -6.30 -1.06 2.91
C ASN A 20 -6.30 -2.55 2.51
N PRO A 21 -5.85 -2.96 1.30
CA PRO A 21 -5.62 -4.36 1.03
C PRO A 21 -4.46 -4.89 1.88
N GLY A 22 -4.49 -6.16 2.24
CA GLY A 22 -3.30 -6.81 2.80
C GLY A 22 -2.23 -6.92 1.72
N LEU A 23 -0.98 -6.56 2.02
CA LEU A 23 0.13 -6.60 1.08
C LEU A 23 1.18 -7.61 1.55
N LEU A 24 1.55 -8.54 0.66
CA LEU A 24 2.51 -9.59 0.95
C LEU A 24 3.60 -9.65 -0.13
N ILE A 25 4.81 -10.06 0.26
CA ILE A 25 5.86 -10.54 -0.65
C ILE A 25 6.10 -12.01 -0.34
N ASN A 26 5.95 -12.87 -1.33
CA ASN A 26 6.10 -14.34 -1.18
C ASN A 26 5.23 -14.94 -0.06
N GLY A 27 4.04 -14.38 0.17
CA GLY A 27 3.12 -14.82 1.22
C GLY A 27 3.42 -14.28 2.62
N VAL A 28 4.45 -13.45 2.79
CA VAL A 28 4.88 -12.87 4.06
C VAL A 28 4.53 -11.39 4.13
N PRO A 29 3.97 -10.88 5.24
CA PRO A 29 3.77 -9.46 5.45
C PRO A 29 5.09 -8.76 5.77
N TYR A 30 5.40 -7.69 5.04
CA TYR A 30 6.58 -6.86 5.26
C TYR A 30 6.18 -5.53 5.87
N GLY A 31 6.88 -5.09 6.92
CA GLY A 31 6.62 -3.82 7.59
C GLY A 31 6.73 -2.61 6.67
N LEU A 32 7.62 -2.66 5.69
CA LEU A 32 7.80 -1.64 4.65
C LEU A 32 6.55 -1.47 3.75
N LEU A 33 5.72 -2.50 3.62
CA LEU A 33 4.48 -2.46 2.83
C LEU A 33 3.24 -2.08 3.66
N GLU A 34 3.39 -1.68 4.89
CA GLU A 34 2.26 -1.27 5.73
C GLU A 34 1.94 0.23 5.56
N GLU A 35 2.53 1.08 6.36
CA GLU A 35 2.21 2.51 6.42
C GLU A 35 2.69 3.30 5.20
N TYR A 36 3.88 2.97 4.69
CA TYR A 36 4.50 3.62 3.54
C TYR A 36 4.36 2.80 2.24
N SER A 37 3.33 1.96 2.16
CA SER A 37 3.15 1.00 1.06
C SER A 37 3.19 1.65 -0.33
N GLY A 38 2.62 2.84 -0.51
CA GLY A 38 2.65 3.55 -1.77
C GLY A 38 4.07 3.90 -2.21
N ASP A 39 4.81 4.60 -1.37
CA ASP A 39 6.21 4.97 -1.66
C ASP A 39 7.09 3.76 -1.93
N MET A 40 6.87 2.65 -1.22
CA MET A 40 7.64 1.42 -1.40
C MET A 40 7.27 0.69 -2.69
N LEU A 41 5.97 0.56 -3.02
CA LEU A 41 5.52 -0.13 -4.22
C LEU A 41 6.03 0.51 -5.51
N ILE A 42 6.13 1.83 -5.56
CA ILE A 42 6.72 2.53 -6.72
C ILE A 42 8.23 2.35 -6.85
N GLN A 43 8.91 1.94 -5.78
CA GLN A 43 10.35 1.64 -5.80
C GLN A 43 10.62 0.22 -6.30
N LEU A 44 9.66 -0.70 -6.19
CA LEU A 44 9.81 -2.10 -6.58
C LEU A 44 9.75 -2.25 -8.11
N PRO A 45 10.81 -2.75 -8.78
CA PRO A 45 10.77 -2.99 -10.22
C PRO A 45 9.83 -4.15 -10.55
N ALA A 46 8.97 -3.96 -11.54
CA ALA A 46 8.04 -5.02 -11.99
C ALA A 46 8.76 -6.31 -12.40
N LEU A 47 9.99 -6.21 -12.94
CA LEU A 47 10.81 -7.35 -13.35
C LEU A 47 11.28 -8.24 -12.18
N PHE A 48 11.16 -7.77 -10.93
CA PHE A 48 11.54 -8.57 -9.76
C PHE A 48 10.48 -9.61 -9.38
N PHE A 49 9.28 -9.48 -9.91
CA PHE A 49 8.14 -10.33 -9.58
C PHE A 49 7.61 -11.05 -10.82
N ASP A 50 7.45 -12.37 -10.71
CA ASP A 50 6.90 -13.18 -11.81
C ASP A 50 5.39 -13.22 -11.79
N ARG A 51 4.83 -13.04 -10.59
CA ARG A 51 3.38 -13.10 -10.39
C ARG A 51 2.93 -12.03 -9.41
N VAL A 52 1.85 -11.36 -9.77
CA VAL A 52 1.04 -10.56 -8.85
C VAL A 52 -0.31 -11.23 -8.74
N SER A 53 -0.69 -11.64 -7.55
CA SER A 53 -1.97 -12.30 -7.30
C SER A 53 -2.81 -11.50 -6.32
N MET A 54 -4.11 -11.45 -6.59
CA MET A 54 -5.10 -10.81 -5.73
C MET A 54 -6.15 -11.84 -5.32
N THR A 55 -6.48 -11.87 -4.04
CA THR A 55 -7.56 -12.72 -3.53
C THR A 55 -8.44 -11.95 -2.56
N SER A 56 -9.74 -11.96 -2.81
CA SER A 56 -10.78 -11.42 -1.91
C SER A 56 -11.08 -12.35 -0.74
N THR A 57 -10.83 -13.66 -0.94
CA THR A 57 -11.08 -14.72 0.04
C THR A 57 -9.78 -15.50 0.30
N PRO A 58 -8.82 -14.94 1.05
CA PRO A 58 -7.51 -15.54 1.27
C PRO A 58 -7.60 -16.91 1.96
N SER A 59 -6.62 -17.77 1.69
CA SER A 59 -6.55 -19.09 2.36
C SER A 59 -6.31 -18.95 3.86
N ILE A 60 -6.65 -20.02 4.63
CA ILE A 60 -6.49 -20.03 6.10
C ILE A 60 -5.02 -19.85 6.54
N GLY A 61 -4.06 -20.21 5.71
CA GLY A 61 -2.63 -20.05 5.99
C GLY A 61 -2.10 -18.63 5.83
N LEU A 62 -2.94 -17.66 5.45
CA LEU A 62 -2.57 -16.25 5.37
C LEU A 62 -3.12 -15.49 6.57
N VAL A 63 -2.46 -14.39 6.92
CA VAL A 63 -2.95 -13.49 7.98
C VAL A 63 -4.33 -12.92 7.62
N PRO A 64 -5.23 -12.70 8.61
CA PRO A 64 -6.59 -12.19 8.36
C PRO A 64 -6.61 -10.67 8.09
N ASP A 65 -5.51 -10.08 7.67
CA ASP A 65 -5.35 -8.65 7.46
C ASP A 65 -5.98 -8.18 6.14
N GLY A 66 -6.32 -6.90 6.10
CA GLY A 66 -6.85 -6.24 4.91
C GLY A 66 -8.37 -6.25 4.83
N ASP A 67 -8.91 -5.20 4.21
CA ASP A 67 -10.35 -4.95 4.12
C ASP A 67 -11.01 -5.78 2.99
N ALA A 68 -10.55 -5.57 1.76
CA ALA A 68 -11.20 -6.15 0.58
C ALA A 68 -10.53 -7.43 0.10
N GLY A 69 -9.29 -7.68 0.49
CA GLY A 69 -8.50 -8.83 0.07
C GLY A 69 -7.01 -8.66 0.34
N ILE A 70 -6.24 -9.57 -0.22
CA ILE A 70 -4.78 -9.61 -0.12
C ILE A 70 -4.17 -9.55 -1.51
N LEU A 71 -3.22 -8.65 -1.72
CA LEU A 71 -2.32 -8.62 -2.86
C LEU A 71 -1.00 -9.27 -2.47
N ASN A 72 -0.56 -10.27 -3.22
CA ASN A 72 0.71 -10.94 -3.01
C ASN A 72 1.62 -10.77 -4.23
N LEU A 73 2.79 -10.21 -4.01
CA LEU A 73 3.87 -10.10 -4.98
C LEU A 73 4.75 -11.32 -4.83
N SER A 74 4.82 -12.18 -5.85
CA SER A 74 5.64 -13.39 -5.81
C SER A 74 6.87 -13.20 -6.68
N SER A 75 8.03 -13.32 -6.04
CA SER A 75 9.32 -13.43 -6.71
C SER A 75 9.64 -14.91 -6.85
N ALA A 76 9.88 -15.42 -8.06
CA ALA A 76 10.19 -16.82 -8.22
C ALA A 76 11.56 -17.14 -7.65
N VAL A 77 11.60 -18.18 -6.84
CA VAL A 77 12.82 -18.89 -6.49
C VAL A 77 13.23 -19.83 -7.63
N TYR A 78 12.26 -20.17 -8.48
CA TYR A 78 12.38 -21.07 -9.61
C TYR A 78 11.77 -20.40 -10.83
N THR A 79 12.46 -19.48 -11.45
CA THR A 79 12.19 -19.24 -12.85
C THR A 79 13.02 -20.25 -13.63
N ALA A 80 12.35 -21.19 -14.27
CA ALA A 80 12.87 -21.75 -15.51
C ALA A 80 12.88 -20.61 -16.54
N ALA A 81 13.51 -19.47 -16.22
CA ALA A 81 13.75 -18.43 -17.18
C ALA A 81 14.75 -19.02 -18.16
N ASP A 82 14.41 -19.05 -19.43
CA ASP A 82 15.30 -19.45 -20.52
C ASP A 82 16.58 -18.59 -20.59
N SER A 83 16.67 -17.55 -19.77
CA SER A 83 17.76 -16.57 -19.73
C SER A 83 18.47 -16.57 -18.39
N PRO A 84 19.76 -16.96 -18.34
CA PRO A 84 20.57 -16.90 -17.11
C PRO A 84 20.88 -15.46 -16.67
N LEU A 85 20.81 -14.50 -17.57
CA LEU A 85 21.07 -13.08 -17.30
C LEU A 85 20.08 -12.19 -18.04
N VAL A 86 19.42 -11.28 -17.31
CA VAL A 86 18.58 -10.22 -17.88
C VAL A 86 19.18 -8.87 -17.48
N LEU A 87 19.45 -8.01 -18.45
CA LEU A 87 19.93 -6.66 -18.25
C LEU A 87 18.88 -5.66 -18.71
N THR A 88 18.65 -4.60 -17.92
CA THR A 88 17.70 -3.54 -18.25
C THR A 88 18.36 -2.18 -18.10
N LEU A 89 18.18 -1.32 -19.11
CA LEU A 89 18.55 0.09 -19.06
C LEU A 89 17.37 0.92 -19.49
N GLY A 90 17.08 2.00 -18.76
CA GLY A 90 15.98 2.91 -19.05
C GLY A 90 16.36 4.35 -18.86
N ALA A 91 15.77 5.21 -19.68
CA ALA A 91 15.87 6.66 -19.55
C ALA A 91 14.47 7.28 -19.76
N GLY A 92 14.14 8.27 -18.95
CA GLY A 92 12.89 9.02 -19.02
C GLY A 92 13.15 10.53 -19.03
N PHE A 93 12.13 11.31 -19.37
CA PHE A 93 12.21 12.76 -19.31
C PHE A 93 12.51 13.24 -17.88
N GLN A 94 13.16 14.42 -17.76
CA GLN A 94 13.48 15.09 -16.49
C GLN A 94 14.41 14.26 -15.58
N GLU A 95 15.57 13.84 -16.13
CA GLU A 95 16.62 13.17 -15.35
C GLU A 95 16.18 11.86 -14.68
N ARG A 96 15.32 11.08 -15.33
CA ARG A 96 14.91 9.76 -14.89
C ARG A 96 15.77 8.69 -15.54
N TYR A 97 16.34 7.80 -14.73
CA TYR A 97 17.20 6.71 -15.18
C TYR A 97 16.85 5.43 -14.45
N ASN A 98 17.06 4.31 -15.12
CA ASN A 98 16.92 2.97 -14.53
C ASN A 98 17.98 2.04 -15.09
N ALA A 99 18.64 1.27 -14.22
CA ALA A 99 19.56 0.21 -14.60
C ALA A 99 19.33 -1.01 -13.71
N GLY A 100 19.14 -2.18 -14.32
CA GLY A 100 18.84 -3.39 -13.57
C GLY A 100 19.50 -4.62 -14.16
N ALA A 101 19.76 -5.62 -13.30
CA ALA A 101 20.28 -6.92 -13.66
C ALA A 101 19.56 -8.02 -12.87
N ILE A 102 19.25 -9.13 -13.53
CA ILE A 102 18.74 -10.36 -12.91
C ILE A 102 19.65 -11.49 -13.34
N LEU A 103 20.22 -12.20 -12.37
CA LEU A 103 21.03 -13.40 -12.55
C LEU A 103 20.24 -14.61 -12.05
N ASN A 104 20.15 -15.66 -12.87
CA ASN A 104 19.42 -16.88 -12.56
C ASN A 104 20.30 -18.10 -12.87
N LEU A 105 20.72 -18.84 -11.84
CA LEU A 105 21.65 -19.96 -11.94
C LEU A 105 21.10 -21.20 -11.25
N HIS A 106 21.32 -22.36 -11.84
CA HIS A 106 20.87 -23.66 -11.33
C HIS A 106 22.03 -24.68 -11.28
N PRO A 107 23.11 -24.46 -10.50
CA PRO A 107 24.23 -25.38 -10.41
C PRO A 107 23.87 -26.58 -9.50
N GLY A 108 23.55 -27.72 -10.12
CA GLY A 108 23.23 -28.96 -9.41
C GLY A 108 21.94 -28.85 -8.58
N LYS A 109 22.07 -28.91 -7.25
CA LYS A 109 20.93 -28.80 -6.32
C LYS A 109 20.61 -27.37 -5.88
N PHE A 110 21.37 -26.40 -6.37
CA PHE A 110 21.16 -25.00 -5.99
C PHE A 110 20.29 -24.26 -7.00
N HIS A 111 19.47 -23.37 -6.50
CA HIS A 111 18.66 -22.40 -7.25
C HIS A 111 19.00 -21.01 -6.75
N ILE A 112 19.72 -20.24 -7.57
CA ILE A 112 20.27 -18.94 -7.17
C ILE A 112 19.66 -17.88 -8.07
N VAL A 113 18.94 -16.92 -7.47
CA VAL A 113 18.39 -15.75 -8.17
C VAL A 113 18.88 -14.50 -7.46
N GLY A 114 19.72 -13.73 -8.15
CA GLY A 114 20.19 -12.43 -7.67
C GLY A 114 19.62 -11.31 -8.53
N LYS A 115 19.15 -10.25 -7.93
CA LYS A 115 18.57 -9.11 -8.63
C LYS A 115 19.11 -7.82 -8.06
N TYR A 116 19.37 -6.87 -8.94
CA TYR A 116 19.75 -5.51 -8.56
C TYR A 116 19.07 -4.51 -9.49
N ASN A 117 18.61 -3.39 -8.93
CA ASN A 117 18.06 -2.27 -9.68
C ASN A 117 18.48 -0.95 -9.04
N TYR A 118 19.01 -0.07 -9.87
CA TYR A 118 19.19 1.34 -9.58
C TYR A 118 18.13 2.14 -10.32
N ARG A 119 17.52 3.11 -9.65
CA ARG A 119 16.53 4.01 -10.25
C ARG A 119 16.71 5.43 -9.69
N ARG A 120 16.86 6.38 -10.60
CA ARG A 120 16.75 7.80 -10.29
C ARG A 120 15.43 8.34 -10.83
N GLU A 121 14.70 9.06 -10.00
CA GLU A 121 13.44 9.69 -10.37
C GLU A 121 13.51 11.21 -10.24
N PHE A 122 12.64 11.88 -10.96
CA PHE A 122 12.25 13.26 -10.70
C PHE A 122 10.80 13.29 -10.26
N ARG A 123 10.54 13.86 -9.08
CA ARG A 123 9.21 13.99 -8.50
C ARG A 123 8.88 15.45 -8.31
N LYS A 124 7.92 15.96 -9.05
CA LYS A 124 7.33 17.28 -8.83
C LYS A 124 5.96 17.09 -8.20
N ARG A 125 5.73 17.77 -7.09
CA ARG A 125 4.45 17.75 -6.38
C ARG A 125 3.90 19.17 -6.30
N THR A 126 2.63 19.34 -6.67
CA THR A 126 1.89 20.57 -6.42
C THR A 126 0.77 20.26 -5.43
N PHE A 127 0.56 21.20 -4.54
CA PHE A 127 -0.44 21.10 -3.48
C PHE A 127 -1.15 22.44 -3.36
N SER A 128 -2.48 22.43 -3.31
CA SER A 128 -3.32 23.58 -3.01
C SER A 128 -4.36 23.18 -1.99
N LYS A 129 -4.52 23.99 -0.93
CA LYS A 129 -5.54 23.78 0.09
C LYS A 129 -6.23 25.10 0.39
N SER A 130 -7.54 25.16 0.12
CA SER A 130 -8.41 26.25 0.53
C SER A 130 -9.23 25.80 1.74
N THR A 131 -9.19 26.55 2.83
CA THR A 131 -9.89 26.25 4.08
C THR A 131 -10.72 27.46 4.49
N THR A 132 -12.02 27.25 4.69
CA THR A 132 -12.94 28.25 5.21
C THR A 132 -13.54 27.76 6.53
N ASN A 133 -13.36 28.54 7.58
CA ASN A 133 -13.91 28.30 8.91
C ASN A 133 -14.35 29.62 9.57
N LYS A 134 -14.60 29.62 10.87
CA LYS A 134 -15.00 30.85 11.62
C LYS A 134 -13.90 31.94 11.59
N GLY A 135 -12.62 31.60 11.37
CA GLY A 135 -11.50 32.54 11.27
C GLY A 135 -11.34 33.17 9.88
N GLY A 136 -12.19 32.78 8.90
CA GLY A 136 -12.15 33.25 7.53
C GLY A 136 -11.63 32.21 6.56
N THR A 137 -11.22 32.64 5.36
CA THR A 137 -10.71 31.76 4.31
C THR A 137 -9.20 31.91 4.17
N THR A 138 -8.49 30.78 4.24
CA THR A 138 -7.04 30.69 3.99
C THR A 138 -6.78 29.83 2.76
N VAL A 139 -5.76 30.17 2.00
CA VAL A 139 -5.31 29.41 0.84
C VAL A 139 -3.83 29.14 0.94
N MET A 140 -3.47 27.89 0.96
CA MET A 140 -2.09 27.41 0.99
C MET A 140 -1.74 26.77 -0.36
N ASN A 141 -0.61 27.15 -0.95
CA ASN A 141 -0.08 26.54 -2.15
C ASN A 141 1.35 26.08 -1.91
N ASN A 142 1.71 24.90 -2.34
CA ASN A 142 3.07 24.37 -2.27
C ASN A 142 3.49 23.77 -3.60
N ASN A 143 4.68 24.12 -4.05
CA ASN A 143 5.37 23.49 -5.17
C ASN A 143 6.66 22.88 -4.64
N ALA A 144 6.79 21.59 -4.73
CA ALA A 144 7.97 20.87 -4.26
C ALA A 144 8.52 19.97 -5.36
N SER A 145 9.83 19.81 -5.40
CA SER A 145 10.51 18.86 -6.27
C SER A 145 11.54 18.05 -5.50
N ALA A 146 11.71 16.78 -5.90
CA ALA A 146 12.68 15.86 -5.32
C ALA A 146 13.30 15.00 -6.42
N ARG A 147 14.51 14.51 -6.17
CA ARG A 147 15.25 13.59 -7.05
C ARG A 147 15.69 12.35 -6.27
N PRO A 148 14.78 11.43 -6.00
CA PRO A 148 15.13 10.20 -5.28
C PRO A 148 16.07 9.33 -6.12
N ASP A 149 17.14 8.87 -5.46
CA ASP A 149 17.99 7.78 -5.90
C ASP A 149 17.60 6.52 -5.11
N VAL A 150 17.26 5.45 -5.82
CA VAL A 150 16.77 4.20 -5.24
C VAL A 150 17.68 3.05 -5.65
N HIS A 151 18.15 2.31 -4.66
CA HIS A 151 18.88 1.05 -4.84
C HIS A 151 18.06 -0.08 -4.25
N LEU A 152 17.79 -1.10 -5.04
CA LEU A 152 17.12 -2.31 -4.59
C LEU A 152 17.94 -3.52 -5.01
N ALA A 153 18.24 -4.40 -4.07
CA ALA A 153 18.87 -5.68 -4.31
C ALA A 153 18.09 -6.81 -3.64
N ASP A 154 17.95 -7.96 -4.29
CA ASP A 154 17.49 -9.18 -3.65
C ASP A 154 18.35 -10.37 -4.07
N LEU A 155 18.49 -11.34 -3.16
CA LEU A 155 19.17 -12.60 -3.39
C LEU A 155 18.32 -13.72 -2.79
N SER A 156 18.00 -14.72 -3.61
CA SER A 156 17.35 -15.95 -3.21
C SER A 156 18.26 -17.13 -3.51
N VAL A 157 18.50 -17.99 -2.52
CA VAL A 157 19.27 -19.23 -2.66
C VAL A 157 18.40 -20.38 -2.15
N GLY A 158 17.95 -21.23 -3.06
CA GLY A 158 17.29 -22.50 -2.78
C GLY A 158 18.29 -23.66 -2.86
N TYR A 159 18.09 -24.66 -2.01
CA TYR A 159 18.88 -25.89 -2.01
C TYR A 159 17.95 -27.11 -1.82
N ASP A 160 17.97 -28.02 -2.81
CA ASP A 160 17.29 -29.32 -2.72
C ASP A 160 18.09 -30.25 -1.80
N LEU A 161 17.79 -30.19 -0.49
CA LEU A 161 18.44 -31.03 0.53
C LEU A 161 18.17 -32.50 0.23
N THR A 162 16.92 -32.85 -0.01
CA THR A 162 16.45 -34.16 -0.49
C THR A 162 15.45 -33.97 -1.63
N ALA A 163 14.93 -35.06 -2.20
CA ALA A 163 13.82 -34.99 -3.17
C ALA A 163 12.53 -34.39 -2.57
N ASN A 164 12.41 -34.39 -1.25
CA ASN A 164 11.22 -33.98 -0.50
C ASN A 164 11.42 -32.67 0.28
N ASP A 165 12.67 -32.21 0.40
CA ASP A 165 13.04 -31.06 1.23
C ASP A 165 13.72 -29.98 0.40
N LEU A 166 13.11 -28.80 0.39
CA LEU A 166 13.67 -27.58 -0.14
C LEU A 166 13.93 -26.60 0.99
N ILE A 167 15.16 -26.11 1.10
CA ILE A 167 15.50 -24.97 1.97
C ILE A 167 15.77 -23.76 1.09
N THR A 168 15.17 -22.62 1.42
CA THR A 168 15.40 -21.35 0.73
C THR A 168 15.81 -20.30 1.74
N VAL A 169 16.86 -19.55 1.40
CA VAL A 169 17.26 -18.33 2.09
C VAL A 169 17.06 -17.16 1.15
N TYR A 170 16.42 -16.11 1.62
CA TYR A 170 16.14 -14.90 0.85
C TYR A 170 16.60 -13.68 1.63
N GLY A 171 17.23 -12.72 0.94
CA GLY A 171 17.60 -11.43 1.47
C GLY A 171 17.17 -10.31 0.55
N LEU A 172 16.73 -9.20 1.11
CA LEU A 172 16.36 -7.97 0.40
C LEU A 172 17.03 -6.78 1.06
N TYR A 173 17.51 -5.84 0.24
CA TYR A 173 17.99 -4.53 0.66
C TYR A 173 17.41 -3.45 -0.24
N ASN A 174 16.84 -2.42 0.34
CA ASN A 174 16.33 -1.24 -0.35
C ASN A 174 16.86 0.02 0.34
N LEU A 175 17.35 0.96 -0.45
CA LEU A 175 17.78 2.28 -0.02
C LEU A 175 17.17 3.32 -0.93
N MET A 176 16.54 4.35 -0.37
CA MET A 176 16.11 5.55 -1.07
C MET A 176 16.62 6.79 -0.35
N ASP A 177 17.39 7.60 -1.06
CA ASP A 177 17.87 8.89 -0.61
C ASP A 177 17.36 10.01 -1.52
N TYR A 178 16.93 11.12 -0.95
CA TYR A 178 16.64 12.31 -1.75
C TYR A 178 16.62 13.60 -0.93
N SER A 179 16.95 14.70 -1.61
CA SER A 179 16.70 16.06 -1.14
C SER A 179 15.46 16.63 -1.81
N ARG A 180 14.68 17.37 -1.05
CA ARG A 180 13.46 18.04 -1.52
C ARG A 180 13.50 19.50 -1.14
N TYR A 181 13.15 20.36 -2.10
CA TYR A 181 12.87 21.77 -1.84
C TYR A 181 11.42 22.08 -2.14
N GLY A 182 10.78 22.85 -1.27
CA GLY A 182 9.43 23.35 -1.45
C GLY A 182 9.28 24.77 -0.95
N LYS A 183 8.45 25.56 -1.65
CA LYS A 183 8.04 26.89 -1.20
C LYS A 183 6.52 26.90 -0.98
N ILE A 184 6.14 27.08 0.28
CA ILE A 184 4.74 27.11 0.72
C ILE A 184 4.32 28.58 0.79
N HIS A 185 3.26 28.92 0.05
CA HIS A 185 2.65 30.23 0.04
C HIS A 185 1.38 30.19 0.90
N ASN A 186 1.37 30.90 2.02
CA ASN A 186 0.20 31.05 2.87
C ASN A 186 -0.46 32.38 2.56
N ASN A 187 -1.74 32.35 2.19
CA ASN A 187 -2.53 33.51 1.83
C ASN A 187 -3.83 33.53 2.64
N LYS A 188 -4.35 34.72 2.91
CA LYS A 188 -5.67 34.94 3.54
C LYS A 188 -6.57 35.70 2.56
N LEU A 189 -7.85 35.33 2.48
CA LEU A 189 -8.83 36.06 1.69
C LEU A 189 -9.35 37.25 2.53
N VAL A 190 -9.08 38.49 2.05
CA VAL A 190 -9.49 39.73 2.67
C VAL A 190 -10.20 40.56 1.61
N ASP A 191 -11.47 40.95 1.84
CA ASP A 191 -12.28 41.74 0.91
C ASP A 191 -12.30 41.21 -0.52
N GLY A 192 -12.40 39.88 -0.64
CA GLY A 192 -12.43 39.17 -1.94
C GLY A 192 -11.08 39.00 -2.64
N ASN A 193 -9.99 39.52 -2.09
CA ASN A 193 -8.63 39.42 -2.64
C ASN A 193 -7.74 38.51 -1.81
N LEU A 194 -6.97 37.66 -2.44
CA LEU A 194 -5.95 36.84 -1.78
C LEU A 194 -4.74 37.72 -1.44
N GLN A 195 -4.47 37.87 -0.15
CA GLN A 195 -3.32 38.57 0.36
C GLN A 195 -2.28 37.58 0.89
N PRO A 196 -1.00 37.65 0.47
CA PRO A 196 0.04 36.79 0.99
C PRO A 196 0.33 37.17 2.45
N VAL A 197 0.36 36.16 3.32
CA VAL A 197 0.65 36.32 4.76
C VAL A 197 2.09 35.93 5.06
N MET A 198 2.53 34.80 4.48
CA MET A 198 3.86 34.25 4.77
C MET A 198 4.27 33.30 3.66
N PHE A 199 5.56 33.30 3.31
CA PHE A 199 6.19 32.23 2.54
C PHE A 199 7.03 31.40 3.48
N ARG A 200 6.89 30.05 3.40
CA ARG A 200 7.70 29.10 4.15
C ARG A 200 8.52 28.27 3.19
N HIS A 201 9.84 28.43 3.23
CA HIS A 201 10.77 27.60 2.50
C HIS A 201 11.02 26.33 3.31
N ARG A 202 10.99 25.17 2.67
CA ARG A 202 11.32 23.89 3.26
C ARG A 202 12.46 23.26 2.47
N TYR A 203 13.54 22.99 3.15
CA TYR A 203 14.65 22.15 2.69
C TYR A 203 14.55 20.84 3.48
N ASN A 204 14.55 19.74 2.78
CA ASN A 204 14.33 18.44 3.40
C ASN A 204 15.25 17.42 2.77
N ASP A 205 16.06 16.75 3.61
CA ASP A 205 16.80 15.55 3.26
C ASP A 205 16.13 14.35 3.89
N GLN A 206 15.92 13.30 3.10
CA GLN A 206 15.22 12.10 3.54
C GLN A 206 15.95 10.85 3.09
N ARG A 207 16.12 9.92 4.03
CA ARG A 207 16.65 8.59 3.80
C ARG A 207 15.67 7.52 4.27
N GLN A 208 15.41 6.55 3.41
CA GLN A 208 14.65 5.35 3.75
C GLN A 208 15.54 4.14 3.48
N GLU A 209 15.66 3.27 4.47
CA GLU A 209 16.44 2.04 4.36
C GLU A 209 15.59 0.87 4.83
N ALA A 210 15.55 -0.20 4.04
CA ALA A 210 14.85 -1.40 4.41
C ALA A 210 15.67 -2.64 4.08
N TYR A 211 15.70 -3.60 4.97
CA TYR A 211 16.30 -4.90 4.71
C TYR A 211 15.46 -6.02 5.27
N ALA A 212 15.58 -7.19 4.66
CA ALA A 212 14.91 -8.39 5.12
C ALA A 212 15.80 -9.61 4.98
N ALA A 213 15.63 -10.56 5.88
CA ALA A 213 16.21 -11.89 5.83
C ALA A 213 15.10 -12.93 6.09
N GLU A 214 15.01 -13.92 5.23
CA GLU A 214 14.02 -15.01 5.33
C GLU A 214 14.70 -16.36 5.20
N ALA A 215 14.27 -17.31 6.01
CA ALA A 215 14.57 -18.73 5.87
C ALA A 215 13.27 -19.50 5.73
N ARG A 216 13.21 -20.37 4.72
CA ARG A 216 12.03 -21.19 4.43
C ARG A 216 12.45 -22.65 4.29
N TRP A 217 11.69 -23.54 4.91
CA TRP A 217 11.78 -24.97 4.71
C TRP A 217 10.42 -25.50 4.26
N ASN A 218 10.44 -26.15 3.09
CA ASN A 218 9.29 -26.83 2.52
C ASN A 218 9.59 -28.33 2.52
N HIS A 219 8.75 -29.11 3.20
CA HIS A 219 8.82 -30.56 3.20
C HIS A 219 7.56 -31.14 2.56
N THR A 220 7.74 -32.04 1.60
CA THR A 220 6.67 -32.79 0.95
C THR A 220 6.76 -34.25 1.42
N PHE A 221 5.70 -34.78 2.01
CA PHE A 221 5.65 -36.17 2.48
C PHE A 221 5.46 -37.15 1.29
N ASP A 222 5.41 -38.44 1.57
CA ASP A 222 5.18 -39.47 0.55
C ASP A 222 3.94 -39.21 -0.29
N ASN A 223 2.87 -38.70 0.31
CA ASN A 223 1.76 -38.13 -0.43
C ASN A 223 2.08 -36.67 -0.81
N PRO A 224 2.20 -36.31 -2.11
CA PRO A 224 2.57 -34.96 -2.55
C PRO A 224 1.60 -33.85 -2.12
N LYS A 225 0.41 -34.21 -1.64
CA LYS A 225 -0.58 -33.26 -1.09
C LYS A 225 -0.37 -32.99 0.40
N ASP A 226 0.44 -33.82 1.07
CA ASP A 226 0.82 -33.62 2.47
C ASP A 226 2.09 -32.76 2.52
N ARG A 227 2.01 -31.62 3.19
CA ARG A 227 3.10 -30.61 3.21
C ARG A 227 3.28 -30.02 4.60
N LEU A 228 4.54 -29.73 4.90
CA LEU A 228 4.92 -28.86 6.02
C LEU A 228 5.71 -27.69 5.47
N ASP A 229 5.24 -26.49 5.73
CA ASP A 229 5.89 -25.24 5.36
C ASP A 229 6.28 -24.48 6.62
N VAL A 230 7.57 -24.19 6.77
CA VAL A 230 8.11 -23.37 7.87
C VAL A 230 8.77 -22.14 7.28
N VAL A 231 8.38 -20.96 7.75
CA VAL A 231 8.93 -19.69 7.31
C VAL A 231 9.31 -18.86 8.53
N PHE A 232 10.53 -18.40 8.56
CA PHE A 232 10.99 -17.34 9.47
C PHE A 232 11.43 -16.14 8.63
N ASN A 233 10.93 -14.95 8.96
CA ASN A 233 11.32 -13.72 8.30
C ASN A 233 11.58 -12.63 9.35
N TYR A 234 12.67 -11.93 9.18
CA TYR A 234 12.97 -10.69 9.86
C TYR A 234 13.05 -9.57 8.83
N ASN A 235 12.39 -8.46 9.08
CA ASN A 235 12.54 -7.26 8.25
C ASN A 235 12.59 -6.00 9.10
N ASN A 236 13.39 -5.05 8.65
CA ASN A 236 13.55 -3.74 9.25
C ASN A 236 13.21 -2.66 8.22
N PHE A 237 12.71 -1.55 8.71
CA PHE A 237 12.51 -0.32 7.95
C PHE A 237 12.94 0.86 8.80
N GLY A 238 13.97 1.58 8.34
CA GLY A 238 14.47 2.82 8.90
C GLY A 238 14.05 4.02 8.06
N TYR A 239 13.77 5.13 8.71
CA TYR A 239 13.39 6.39 8.10
C TYR A 239 14.02 7.55 8.87
N ASP A 240 14.83 8.33 8.16
CA ASP A 240 15.45 9.55 8.68
C ASP A 240 15.01 10.73 7.84
N GLU A 241 14.64 11.81 8.49
CA GLU A 241 14.20 13.05 7.83
C GLU A 241 14.74 14.26 8.55
N ASP A 242 15.49 15.08 7.81
CA ASP A 242 16.04 16.37 8.26
C ASP A 242 15.31 17.49 7.53
N ASN A 243 14.64 18.37 8.28
CA ASN A 243 13.94 19.51 7.72
C ASN A 243 14.52 20.81 8.25
N GLU A 244 14.77 21.74 7.34
CA GLU A 244 15.05 23.15 7.64
C GLU A 244 13.96 24.04 7.07
N TYR A 245 13.50 24.99 7.86
CA TYR A 245 12.45 25.92 7.48
C TYR A 245 12.88 27.36 7.64
N LYS A 246 12.53 28.20 6.66
CA LYS A 246 12.70 29.65 6.71
C LYS A 246 11.39 30.35 6.39
N ASN A 247 10.88 31.16 7.30
CA ASN A 247 9.67 31.94 7.12
C ASN A 247 10.05 33.32 6.59
N GLU A 248 9.51 33.69 5.43
CA GLU A 248 9.78 34.94 4.72
C GLU A 248 8.54 35.83 4.76
N LYS A 249 8.72 37.10 5.08
CA LYS A 249 7.67 38.13 4.99
C LYS A 249 7.48 38.55 3.53
N PRO A 250 6.30 38.36 2.91
CA PRO A 250 6.11 38.58 1.47
C PRO A 250 6.43 40.03 1.00
N GLU A 251 6.07 41.04 1.79
CA GLU A 251 6.21 42.44 1.39
C GLU A 251 7.68 42.90 1.33
N THR A 252 8.55 42.30 2.13
CA THR A 252 9.93 42.74 2.28
C THR A 252 10.97 41.72 1.83
N GLY A 253 10.58 40.47 1.61
CA GLY A 253 11.51 39.36 1.37
C GLY A 253 12.40 39.00 2.56
N LYS A 254 12.14 39.57 3.76
CA LYS A 254 12.95 39.34 4.93
C LYS A 254 12.60 38.04 5.63
N ILE A 255 13.60 37.26 5.98
CA ILE A 255 13.41 36.07 6.85
C ILE A 255 13.08 36.56 8.26
N ILE A 256 11.98 36.09 8.81
CA ILE A 256 11.43 36.48 10.12
C ILE A 256 11.52 35.39 11.17
N ALA A 257 11.67 34.12 10.74
CA ALA A 257 11.89 32.99 11.63
C ALA A 257 12.62 31.86 10.88
N GLU A 258 13.45 31.12 11.60
CA GLU A 258 14.09 29.90 11.13
C GLU A 258 13.90 28.81 12.18
N ASP A 259 13.62 27.61 11.72
CA ASP A 259 13.42 26.44 12.56
C ASP A 259 13.84 25.17 11.83
N ASN A 260 14.20 24.13 12.58
CA ASN A 260 14.48 22.81 12.04
C ASN A 260 13.65 21.73 12.74
N TYR A 261 13.58 20.56 12.13
CA TYR A 261 12.86 19.42 12.64
C TYR A 261 13.46 18.12 12.10
N TYR A 262 13.82 17.25 13.00
CA TYR A 262 14.45 15.97 12.72
C TYR A 262 13.54 14.83 13.14
N VAL A 263 13.42 13.82 12.29
CA VAL A 263 12.63 12.61 12.54
C VAL A 263 13.51 11.40 12.29
N ASN A 264 13.55 10.51 13.27
CA ASN A 264 14.16 9.20 13.14
C ASN A 264 13.13 8.14 13.50
N GLN A 265 12.96 7.15 12.64
CA GLN A 265 12.02 6.04 12.85
C GLN A 265 12.69 4.72 12.51
N ASP A 266 12.50 3.73 13.36
CA ASP A 266 12.95 2.35 13.15
C ASP A 266 11.79 1.39 13.40
N LYS A 267 11.60 0.41 12.50
CA LYS A 267 10.55 -0.61 12.58
C LYS A 267 11.15 -1.99 12.37
N ASN A 268 11.12 -2.80 13.42
CA ASN A 268 11.58 -4.18 13.40
C ASN A 268 10.38 -5.13 13.40
N ASN A 269 10.34 -6.05 12.45
CA ASN A 269 9.27 -7.03 12.31
C ASN A 269 9.85 -8.44 12.23
N TYR A 270 9.26 -9.34 12.99
CA TYR A 270 9.56 -10.77 12.97
C TYR A 270 8.29 -11.53 12.62
N TYR A 271 8.42 -12.48 11.72
CA TYR A 271 7.34 -13.35 11.28
C TYR A 271 7.79 -14.81 11.36
N LEU A 272 6.98 -15.64 12.00
CA LEU A 272 7.16 -17.08 12.04
C LEU A 272 5.86 -17.75 11.60
N SER A 273 5.94 -18.65 10.64
CA SER A 273 4.81 -19.46 10.20
C SER A 273 5.19 -20.93 10.14
N VAL A 274 4.34 -21.78 10.72
CA VAL A 274 4.43 -23.24 10.62
C VAL A 274 3.07 -23.73 10.16
N LEU A 275 2.99 -24.24 8.93
CA LEU A 275 1.75 -24.69 8.30
C LEU A 275 1.88 -26.15 7.91
N TYR A 276 0.98 -26.98 8.37
CA TYR A 276 0.88 -28.39 8.02
C TYR A 276 -0.43 -28.68 7.32
N GLY A 277 -0.34 -29.30 6.14
CA GLY A 277 -1.48 -29.80 5.37
C GLY A 277 -1.42 -31.31 5.23
N LYS A 278 -2.55 -31.99 5.41
CA LYS A 278 -2.69 -33.44 5.25
C LYS A 278 -3.95 -33.81 4.53
N LEU A 279 -3.80 -34.68 3.53
CA LEU A 279 -4.92 -35.32 2.86
C LEU A 279 -5.23 -36.66 3.55
N PHE A 280 -6.47 -36.84 3.97
CA PHE A 280 -6.99 -38.12 4.47
C PHE A 280 -7.71 -38.89 3.38
N ALA A 281 -8.11 -40.14 3.68
CA ALA A 281 -9.01 -40.91 2.83
C ALA A 281 -10.28 -40.10 2.47
N ASP A 282 -10.91 -40.39 1.34
CA ASP A 282 -12.14 -39.74 0.86
C ASP A 282 -12.03 -38.23 0.60
N ASP A 283 -10.88 -37.74 0.16
CA ASP A 283 -10.67 -36.33 -0.23
C ASP A 283 -10.89 -35.28 0.88
N TRP A 284 -10.68 -35.65 2.14
CA TRP A 284 -10.61 -34.73 3.24
C TRP A 284 -9.20 -34.10 3.35
N HIS A 285 -9.13 -32.78 3.33
CA HIS A 285 -7.87 -32.05 3.50
C HIS A 285 -7.89 -31.23 4.79
N LEU A 286 -7.06 -31.59 5.76
CA LEU A 286 -6.83 -30.84 6.99
C LEU A 286 -5.68 -29.87 6.80
N ARG A 287 -5.83 -28.64 7.26
CA ARG A 287 -4.76 -27.65 7.41
C ARG A 287 -4.74 -27.13 8.84
N VAL A 288 -3.60 -27.19 9.48
CA VAL A 288 -3.38 -26.62 10.82
C VAL A 288 -2.09 -25.84 10.83
N GLY A 289 -1.97 -24.89 11.73
CA GLY A 289 -0.72 -24.15 11.84
C GLY A 289 -0.70 -23.07 12.91
N TYR A 290 0.45 -22.43 12.96
CA TYR A 290 0.74 -21.29 13.81
C TYR A 290 1.36 -20.16 12.99
N ILE A 291 0.96 -18.92 13.28
CA ILE A 291 1.58 -17.71 12.76
C ILE A 291 1.85 -16.75 13.91
N GLY A 292 3.13 -16.42 14.12
CA GLY A 292 3.59 -15.40 15.05
C GLY A 292 4.07 -14.16 14.32
N ARG A 293 3.64 -12.97 14.78
CA ARG A 293 4.09 -11.66 14.26
C ARG A 293 4.48 -10.80 15.45
N PHE A 294 5.72 -10.32 15.43
CA PHE A 294 6.24 -9.49 16.50
C PHE A 294 6.82 -8.22 15.88
N LYS A 295 6.32 -7.08 16.37
CA LYS A 295 6.64 -5.77 15.83
C LYS A 295 7.13 -4.88 16.96
N ASP A 296 8.26 -4.21 16.70
CA ASP A 296 8.83 -3.18 17.56
C ASP A 296 9.12 -1.94 16.71
N GLU A 297 8.50 -0.82 17.05
CA GLU A 297 8.69 0.46 16.37
C GLU A 297 9.16 1.51 17.36
N SER A 298 10.15 2.29 16.97
CA SER A 298 10.58 3.49 17.67
C SER A 298 10.47 4.71 16.76
N TYR A 299 10.04 5.81 17.31
CA TYR A 299 9.95 7.09 16.65
C TYR A 299 10.52 8.15 17.59
N HIS A 300 11.49 8.91 17.11
CA HIS A 300 12.08 10.03 17.81
C HIS A 300 12.04 11.27 16.93
N ALA A 301 11.42 12.32 17.42
CA ALA A 301 11.37 13.60 16.76
C ALA A 301 11.91 14.69 17.71
N TYR A 302 12.65 15.63 17.15
CA TYR A 302 13.15 16.79 17.88
C TYR A 302 13.41 17.96 16.94
N GLY A 303 13.54 19.16 17.47
CA GLY A 303 13.82 20.32 16.64
C GLY A 303 14.26 21.53 17.44
N ASN A 304 14.73 22.53 16.71
CA ASN A 304 15.21 23.79 17.28
C ASN A 304 14.54 24.96 16.56
N LYS A 305 14.57 26.13 17.20
CA LYS A 305 14.19 27.42 16.62
C LYS A 305 15.31 28.42 16.81
N LEU A 306 15.50 29.29 15.85
CA LEU A 306 16.45 30.40 15.97
C LEU A 306 15.80 31.54 16.77
N ALA A 307 16.30 31.79 17.97
CA ALA A 307 15.83 32.86 18.85
C ALA A 307 17.00 33.72 19.31
N ALA A 308 16.90 35.05 19.16
CA ALA A 308 17.94 36.00 19.49
C ALA A 308 19.32 35.73 18.85
N GLY A 309 19.32 35.08 17.67
CA GLY A 309 20.57 34.75 16.94
C GLY A 309 21.21 33.42 17.35
N GLU A 310 20.61 32.66 18.26
CA GLU A 310 21.09 31.35 18.72
C GLU A 310 20.05 30.26 18.49
N TRP A 311 20.51 29.06 18.15
CA TRP A 311 19.67 27.89 18.04
C TRP A 311 19.30 27.36 19.42
N GLN A 312 18.00 27.30 19.72
CA GLN A 312 17.46 26.82 20.98
C GLN A 312 16.55 25.61 20.71
N SER A 313 16.63 24.59 21.56
CA SER A 313 15.69 23.45 21.51
C SER A 313 14.26 23.97 21.57
N ASP A 314 13.41 23.37 20.72
CA ASP A 314 11.97 23.61 20.71
C ASP A 314 11.23 22.41 21.31
N PRO A 315 10.86 22.48 22.61
CA PRO A 315 10.24 21.34 23.28
C PRO A 315 8.92 20.86 22.65
N GLN A 316 8.21 21.74 21.94
CA GLN A 316 6.98 21.39 21.22
C GLN A 316 7.22 20.44 20.03
N LYS A 317 8.48 20.29 19.59
CA LYS A 317 8.91 19.40 18.53
C LYS A 317 9.46 18.08 19.06
N GLU A 318 9.51 17.89 20.38
CA GLU A 318 10.12 16.72 20.97
C GLU A 318 9.10 15.62 21.26
N ASN A 319 9.32 14.46 20.68
CA ASN A 319 8.52 13.26 20.91
C ASN A 319 9.37 12.00 20.88
N GLU A 320 9.26 11.20 21.92
CA GLU A 320 9.76 9.83 21.97
C GLU A 320 8.57 8.88 22.00
N TYR A 321 8.48 7.98 21.02
CA TYR A 321 7.37 7.06 20.91
C TYR A 321 7.87 5.65 20.61
N ASN A 322 7.41 4.67 21.40
CA ASN A 322 7.68 3.26 21.21
C ASN A 322 6.38 2.49 21.10
N PHE A 323 6.30 1.64 20.11
CA PHE A 323 5.15 0.79 19.84
C PHE A 323 5.59 -0.67 19.73
N ASN A 324 4.96 -1.54 20.51
CA ASN A 324 5.20 -2.97 20.45
C ASN A 324 3.88 -3.70 20.21
N ARG A 325 3.89 -4.66 19.28
CA ARG A 325 2.75 -5.55 19.02
C ARG A 325 3.23 -6.99 18.91
N ARG A 326 2.54 -7.89 19.62
CA ARG A 326 2.78 -9.32 19.60
C ARG A 326 1.48 -10.02 19.22
N THR A 327 1.44 -10.61 18.02
CA THR A 327 0.26 -11.28 17.49
C THR A 327 0.57 -12.76 17.31
N ASN A 328 -0.23 -13.61 17.95
CA ASN A 328 -0.11 -15.06 17.87
C ASN A 328 -1.42 -15.63 17.32
N LEU A 329 -1.36 -16.37 16.21
CA LEU A 329 -2.51 -17.01 15.60
C LEU A 329 -2.32 -18.53 15.59
N LEU A 330 -3.34 -19.24 16.05
CA LEU A 330 -3.52 -20.68 15.80
C LEU A 330 -4.62 -20.85 14.76
N LEU A 331 -4.41 -21.74 13.82
CA LEU A 331 -5.34 -21.93 12.71
C LEU A 331 -5.65 -23.41 12.47
N ALA A 332 -6.89 -23.69 12.08
CA ALA A 332 -7.34 -24.99 11.61
C ALA A 332 -8.40 -24.82 10.54
N ALA A 333 -8.32 -25.64 9.48
CA ALA A 333 -9.34 -25.73 8.45
C ALA A 333 -9.49 -27.16 7.95
N LEU A 334 -10.70 -27.50 7.59
CA LEU A 334 -11.05 -28.77 7.01
C LEU A 334 -11.77 -28.51 5.69
N GLU A 335 -11.29 -29.13 4.61
CA GLU A 335 -11.88 -29.11 3.27
C GLU A 335 -12.32 -30.53 2.88
N LYS A 336 -13.49 -30.65 2.31
CA LYS A 336 -13.98 -31.89 1.67
C LYS A 336 -14.32 -31.62 0.23
N ARG A 337 -13.94 -32.53 -0.65
CA ARG A 337 -14.30 -32.53 -2.07
C ARG A 337 -15.17 -33.70 -2.42
N TRP A 338 -16.23 -33.48 -3.22
CA TRP A 338 -17.12 -34.47 -3.73
C TRP A 338 -17.27 -34.26 -5.24
N SER A 339 -16.61 -35.04 -6.07
CA SER A 339 -16.68 -34.83 -7.52
C SER A 339 -16.61 -33.35 -7.94
N SER A 340 -17.77 -32.71 -8.15
CA SER A 340 -17.89 -31.31 -8.57
C SER A 340 -18.09 -30.33 -7.42
N PHE A 341 -18.43 -30.79 -6.21
CA PHE A 341 -18.66 -29.92 -5.05
C PHE A 341 -17.47 -29.93 -4.10
N TYR A 342 -17.25 -28.81 -3.42
CA TYR A 342 -16.34 -28.75 -2.30
C TYR A 342 -16.86 -27.82 -1.21
N ALA A 343 -16.49 -28.11 0.03
CA ALA A 343 -16.76 -27.28 1.19
C ALA A 343 -15.52 -27.13 2.03
N GLU A 344 -15.21 -25.92 2.49
CA GLU A 344 -14.14 -25.62 3.42
C GLU A 344 -14.71 -24.88 4.62
N ALA A 345 -14.36 -25.32 5.83
CA ALA A 345 -14.61 -24.61 7.08
C ALA A 345 -13.29 -24.44 7.81
N GLY A 346 -13.02 -23.25 8.32
CA GLY A 346 -11.80 -22.95 9.06
C GLY A 346 -11.99 -21.84 10.07
N VAL A 347 -11.07 -21.76 11.01
CA VAL A 347 -11.01 -20.72 12.04
C VAL A 347 -9.56 -20.39 12.36
N GLN A 348 -9.31 -19.10 12.58
CA GLN A 348 -8.06 -18.61 13.18
C GLN A 348 -8.40 -17.98 14.52
N GLY A 349 -7.72 -18.42 15.60
CA GLY A 349 -7.79 -17.79 16.91
C GLY A 349 -6.56 -16.92 17.11
N GLU A 350 -6.75 -15.65 17.42
CA GLU A 350 -5.68 -14.67 17.57
C GLU A 350 -5.63 -14.08 18.96
N LEU A 351 -4.44 -14.06 19.55
CA LEU A 351 -4.11 -13.25 20.71
C LEU A 351 -3.19 -12.10 20.28
N ASN A 352 -3.67 -10.87 20.42
CA ASN A 352 -2.94 -9.65 20.10
C ASN A 352 -2.65 -8.85 21.37
N LEU A 353 -1.36 -8.69 21.68
CA LEU A 353 -0.85 -7.89 22.78
C LEU A 353 -0.19 -6.65 22.21
N GLN A 354 -0.55 -5.47 22.70
CA GLN A 354 -0.04 -4.19 22.21
C GLN A 354 0.38 -3.31 23.39
N LYS A 355 1.52 -2.62 23.24
CA LYS A 355 2.01 -1.61 24.18
C LYS A 355 2.42 -0.36 23.42
N ILE A 356 1.98 0.79 23.92
CA ILE A 356 2.42 2.13 23.54
C ILE A 356 3.15 2.72 24.74
N ASP A 357 4.30 3.34 24.48
CA ASP A 357 5.07 4.09 25.46
C ASP A 357 5.54 5.38 24.78
N THR A 358 5.04 6.52 25.22
CA THR A 358 5.35 7.80 24.61
C THR A 358 5.65 8.86 25.65
N ARG A 359 6.56 9.76 25.30
CA ARG A 359 6.87 10.98 26.03
C ARG A 359 6.80 12.15 25.06
N TYR A 360 5.93 13.08 25.32
CA TYR A 360 5.67 14.25 24.48
C TYR A 360 5.40 15.48 25.32
N GLN A 361 5.50 16.65 24.73
CA GLN A 361 5.16 17.92 25.35
C GLN A 361 3.95 18.55 24.65
N THR A 362 3.13 19.26 25.39
CA THR A 362 2.00 20.02 24.86
C THR A 362 2.23 21.51 25.03
N ASP A 363 1.46 22.33 24.31
CA ASP A 363 1.56 23.80 24.38
C ASP A 363 1.34 24.36 25.81
N ASP A 364 0.56 23.62 26.64
CA ASP A 364 0.15 24.05 27.97
C ASP A 364 1.07 23.49 29.10
N VAL A 365 1.98 22.56 28.79
CA VAL A 365 2.78 21.84 29.81
C VAL A 365 4.25 21.86 29.41
N LEU A 366 5.09 22.52 30.22
CA LEU A 366 6.54 22.60 29.99
C LEU A 366 7.30 21.30 30.28
N GLU A 367 6.68 20.32 30.93
CA GLU A 367 7.31 19.03 31.23
C GLU A 367 6.81 17.94 30.28
N LYS A 368 7.70 16.96 29.95
CA LYS A 368 7.32 15.79 29.15
C LYS A 368 6.27 14.96 29.88
N ILE A 369 5.14 14.72 29.21
CA ILE A 369 4.07 13.88 29.71
C ILE A 369 4.33 12.43 29.30
N PRO A 370 4.60 11.51 30.23
CA PRO A 370 4.68 10.10 29.90
C PRO A 370 3.27 9.50 29.74
N MET A 371 3.05 8.72 28.71
CA MET A 371 1.85 7.91 28.55
C MET A 371 2.22 6.48 28.21
N VAL A 372 1.77 5.53 29.01
CA VAL A 372 1.90 4.11 28.74
C VAL A 372 0.52 3.48 28.64
N LYS A 373 0.25 2.82 27.51
CA LYS A 373 -1.01 2.12 27.28
C LYS A 373 -0.77 0.69 26.80
N SER A 374 -1.31 -0.28 27.53
CA SER A 374 -1.25 -1.69 27.13
C SER A 374 -2.64 -2.23 26.87
N THR A 375 -2.79 -3.01 25.81
CA THR A 375 -4.04 -3.67 25.45
C THR A 375 -3.80 -5.13 25.12
N SER A 376 -4.75 -5.98 25.50
CA SER A 376 -4.81 -7.39 25.13
C SER A 376 -6.16 -7.67 24.49
N ARG A 377 -6.17 -8.28 23.31
CA ARG A 377 -7.38 -8.58 22.57
C ARG A 377 -7.33 -10.01 22.04
N PHE A 378 -8.45 -10.69 22.14
CA PHE A 378 -8.63 -12.01 21.52
C PHE A 378 -9.68 -11.90 20.43
N HIS A 379 -9.36 -12.44 19.24
CA HIS A 379 -10.26 -12.47 18.08
C HIS A 379 -10.36 -13.87 17.52
N LEU A 380 -11.54 -14.21 16.99
CA LEU A 380 -11.77 -15.39 16.17
C LEU A 380 -12.11 -14.95 14.75
N PHE A 381 -11.47 -15.54 13.76
CA PHE A 381 -11.68 -15.28 12.34
C PHE A 381 -12.22 -16.55 11.66
N PRO A 382 -13.53 -16.79 11.70
CA PRO A 382 -14.15 -17.90 11.00
C PRO A 382 -14.15 -17.67 9.50
N ARG A 383 -14.07 -18.77 8.76
CA ARG A 383 -14.11 -18.83 7.32
C ARG A 383 -14.96 -20.03 6.86
N LEU A 384 -15.80 -19.80 5.86
CA LEU A 384 -16.58 -20.83 5.19
C LEU A 384 -16.48 -20.62 3.67
N LYS A 385 -16.34 -21.69 2.92
CA LYS A 385 -16.40 -21.66 1.46
C LYS A 385 -17.15 -22.90 0.95
N LEU A 386 -18.14 -22.68 0.11
CA LEU A 386 -18.89 -23.71 -0.61
C LEU A 386 -18.68 -23.45 -2.09
N GLY A 387 -18.33 -24.48 -2.84
CA GLY A 387 -18.10 -24.32 -4.27
C GLY A 387 -18.59 -25.51 -5.10
N TYR A 388 -18.93 -25.18 -6.33
CA TYR A 388 -19.23 -26.13 -7.39
C TYR A 388 -18.30 -25.85 -8.57
N ARG A 389 -17.58 -26.86 -9.02
CA ARG A 389 -16.66 -26.78 -10.18
C ARG A 389 -16.95 -27.91 -11.15
N ALA A 390 -17.13 -27.57 -12.41
CA ALA A 390 -17.24 -28.53 -13.49
C ALA A 390 -16.54 -27.96 -14.74
N ASP A 391 -15.80 -28.79 -15.47
CA ASP A 391 -14.92 -28.37 -16.58
C ASP A 391 -15.62 -27.55 -17.67
N LYS A 392 -16.88 -27.85 -17.95
CA LYS A 392 -17.67 -27.16 -19.00
C LYS A 392 -18.52 -26.00 -18.48
N VAL A 393 -18.65 -25.85 -17.17
CA VAL A 393 -19.53 -24.86 -16.52
C VAL A 393 -18.75 -23.80 -15.79
N GLY A 394 -17.49 -24.07 -15.40
CA GLY A 394 -16.68 -23.21 -14.58
C GLY A 394 -16.83 -23.48 -13.09
N GLU A 395 -16.50 -22.49 -12.28
CA GLU A 395 -16.56 -22.56 -10.81
C GLU A 395 -17.51 -21.50 -10.26
N LEU A 396 -18.48 -21.92 -9.47
CA LEU A 396 -19.33 -21.06 -8.64
C LEU A 396 -18.95 -21.26 -7.18
N ALA A 397 -18.70 -20.19 -6.44
CA ALA A 397 -18.33 -20.26 -5.03
C ALA A 397 -19.05 -19.23 -4.19
N LEU A 398 -19.57 -19.66 -3.04
CA LEU A 398 -20.07 -18.80 -1.97
C LEU A 398 -19.07 -18.83 -0.81
N SER A 399 -18.62 -17.67 -0.39
CA SER A 399 -17.60 -17.54 0.67
C SER A 399 -18.06 -16.59 1.75
N TYR A 400 -17.72 -16.92 2.99
CA TYR A 400 -17.76 -16.00 4.14
C TYR A 400 -16.38 -15.95 4.78
N VAL A 401 -15.89 -14.75 5.10
CA VAL A 401 -14.64 -14.56 5.79
C VAL A 401 -14.73 -13.37 6.73
N GLN A 402 -14.19 -13.52 7.95
CA GLN A 402 -13.97 -12.43 8.87
C GLN A 402 -12.51 -11.99 8.82
N ARG A 403 -12.27 -10.67 8.80
CA ARG A 403 -10.95 -10.03 8.71
C ARG A 403 -10.83 -8.86 9.64
N VAL A 404 -9.62 -8.30 9.72
CA VAL A 404 -9.29 -7.20 10.62
C VAL A 404 -8.36 -6.19 9.95
N ILE A 405 -8.58 -4.90 10.26
CA ILE A 405 -7.58 -3.85 10.07
C ILE A 405 -7.18 -3.35 11.46
N ARG A 406 -5.88 -3.38 11.73
CA ARG A 406 -5.33 -2.86 12.98
C ARG A 406 -4.77 -1.46 12.75
N PRO A 407 -4.94 -0.54 13.72
CA PRO A 407 -4.28 0.76 13.65
C PRO A 407 -2.76 0.58 13.52
N TYR A 408 -2.12 1.34 12.64
CA TYR A 408 -0.65 1.41 12.61
C TYR A 408 -0.12 2.10 13.87
N GLY A 409 1.16 1.90 14.19
CA GLY A 409 1.79 2.53 15.34
C GLY A 409 1.67 4.05 15.32
N SER A 410 1.92 4.67 14.17
CA SER A 410 1.81 6.12 13.97
C SER A 410 0.41 6.68 14.21
N TYR A 411 -0.65 5.89 13.91
CA TYR A 411 -2.03 6.33 14.17
C TYR A 411 -2.36 6.42 15.66
N LEU A 412 -1.54 5.81 16.50
CA LEU A 412 -1.74 5.76 17.95
C LEU A 412 -0.87 6.76 18.71
N ASN A 413 0.10 7.42 18.04
CA ASN A 413 0.96 8.43 18.65
C ASN A 413 0.20 9.72 18.90
N VAL A 414 0.04 10.11 20.16
CA VAL A 414 -0.74 11.30 20.57
C VAL A 414 -0.07 12.62 20.23
N PHE A 415 1.20 12.60 19.85
CA PHE A 415 1.95 13.78 19.47
C PHE A 415 1.36 14.46 18.25
N THR A 416 1.34 15.80 18.26
CA THR A 416 0.91 16.57 17.09
C THR A 416 2.13 16.89 16.24
N ASP A 417 2.29 16.15 15.15
CA ASP A 417 3.39 16.33 14.21
C ASP A 417 3.08 17.51 13.27
N ARG A 418 3.89 18.55 13.35
CA ARG A 418 3.86 19.77 12.54
C ARG A 418 5.05 19.88 11.58
N SER A 419 5.77 18.78 11.35
CA SER A 419 6.89 18.73 10.42
C SER A 419 6.50 19.13 9.01
N ASP A 420 5.30 18.69 8.58
CA ASP A 420 4.69 19.12 7.32
C ASP A 420 3.56 20.12 7.57
N ALA A 421 3.82 21.41 7.36
CA ALA A 421 2.81 22.46 7.50
C ALA A 421 1.61 22.28 6.55
N THR A 422 1.76 21.50 5.47
CA THR A 422 0.65 21.19 4.54
C THR A 422 -0.25 20.08 5.08
N HIS A 423 0.26 19.23 5.99
CA HIS A 423 -0.43 18.08 6.54
C HIS A 423 -0.06 17.85 8.01
N VAL A 424 -0.59 18.68 8.90
CA VAL A 424 -0.42 18.49 10.35
C VAL A 424 -1.18 17.24 10.79
N TRP A 425 -0.51 16.36 11.53
CA TRP A 425 -1.02 15.06 11.94
C TRP A 425 -1.05 14.90 13.45
N LYS A 426 -2.09 14.23 13.97
CA LYS A 426 -2.18 13.81 15.36
C LYS A 426 -2.80 12.42 15.44
N GLY A 427 -2.12 11.48 16.09
CA GLY A 427 -2.66 10.14 16.29
C GLY A 427 -3.74 10.08 17.39
N ASN A 428 -4.44 8.97 17.44
CA ASN A 428 -5.50 8.67 18.39
C ASN A 428 -5.22 7.32 19.08
N PRO A 429 -4.77 7.32 20.35
CA PRO A 429 -4.40 6.09 21.06
C PRO A 429 -5.59 5.22 21.47
N ASP A 430 -6.83 5.72 21.29
CA ASP A 430 -8.06 5.01 21.62
C ASP A 430 -8.64 4.21 20.45
N LEU A 431 -7.95 4.19 19.32
CA LEU A 431 -8.39 3.43 18.16
C LEU A 431 -8.52 1.94 18.48
N LYS A 432 -9.65 1.39 18.04
CA LYS A 432 -9.99 -0.03 18.11
C LYS A 432 -9.72 -0.68 16.76
N ASP A 433 -9.50 -2.00 16.78
CA ASP A 433 -9.41 -2.77 15.55
C ASP A 433 -10.73 -2.70 14.76
N GLU A 434 -10.61 -2.50 13.45
CA GLU A 434 -11.75 -2.57 12.53
C GLU A 434 -12.01 -4.03 12.18
N MET A 435 -13.21 -4.51 12.44
CA MET A 435 -13.66 -5.88 12.17
C MET A 435 -14.52 -5.91 10.92
N ILE A 436 -14.18 -6.80 9.98
CA ILE A 436 -14.83 -6.88 8.67
C ILE A 436 -15.44 -8.27 8.48
N HIS A 437 -16.75 -8.32 8.26
CA HIS A 437 -17.48 -9.52 7.83
C HIS A 437 -17.75 -9.40 6.34
N SER A 438 -17.29 -10.33 5.55
CA SER A 438 -17.43 -10.35 4.09
C SER A 438 -18.13 -11.61 3.61
N VAL A 439 -19.16 -11.44 2.79
CA VAL A 439 -19.82 -12.52 2.05
C VAL A 439 -19.62 -12.25 0.58
N GLU A 440 -19.25 -13.26 -0.19
CA GLU A 440 -19.00 -13.15 -1.62
C GLU A 440 -19.56 -14.35 -2.37
N LEU A 441 -20.33 -14.10 -3.42
CA LEU A 441 -20.72 -15.06 -4.44
C LEU A 441 -19.91 -14.76 -5.69
N SER A 442 -19.01 -15.65 -6.06
CA SER A 442 -18.15 -15.52 -7.23
C SER A 442 -18.40 -16.62 -8.23
N TYR A 443 -18.28 -16.28 -9.51
CA TYR A 443 -18.27 -17.22 -10.61
C TYR A 443 -17.02 -17.02 -11.44
N SER A 444 -16.46 -18.07 -11.98
CA SER A 444 -15.28 -18.02 -12.84
C SER A 444 -15.42 -19.06 -13.95
N TYR A 445 -15.21 -18.60 -15.18
CA TYR A 445 -15.21 -19.44 -16.37
C TYR A 445 -14.03 -19.08 -17.28
N ALA A 446 -13.34 -20.08 -17.78
CA ALA A 446 -12.20 -19.91 -18.65
C ALA A 446 -12.24 -20.87 -19.84
N THR A 447 -11.88 -20.35 -21.00
CA THR A 447 -11.55 -21.11 -22.21
C THR A 447 -10.15 -20.69 -22.68
N SER A 448 -9.66 -21.25 -23.79
CA SER A 448 -8.39 -20.82 -24.38
C SER A 448 -8.40 -19.36 -24.87
N ALA A 449 -9.56 -18.80 -25.21
CA ALA A 449 -9.71 -17.46 -25.78
C ALA A 449 -10.41 -16.45 -24.85
N PHE A 450 -11.06 -16.91 -23.80
CA PHE A 450 -11.89 -16.06 -22.96
C PHE A 450 -11.83 -16.49 -21.50
N TRP A 451 -11.65 -15.52 -20.63
CA TRP A 451 -11.78 -15.66 -19.18
C TRP A 451 -12.78 -14.62 -18.67
N PHE A 452 -13.67 -15.02 -17.76
CA PHE A 452 -14.74 -14.20 -17.23
C PHE A 452 -14.96 -14.52 -15.76
N SER A 453 -15.00 -13.51 -14.91
CA SER A 453 -15.13 -13.68 -13.45
C SER A 453 -15.96 -12.54 -12.84
N PRO A 454 -17.29 -12.67 -12.76
CA PRO A 454 -18.14 -11.78 -11.97
C PRO A 454 -18.16 -12.19 -10.50
N SER A 455 -18.35 -11.22 -9.62
CA SER A 455 -18.65 -11.46 -8.20
C SER A 455 -19.62 -10.44 -7.62
N LEU A 456 -20.47 -10.92 -6.72
CA LEU A 456 -21.31 -10.08 -5.85
C LEU A 456 -20.75 -10.18 -4.44
N TYR A 457 -20.58 -9.03 -3.78
CA TYR A 457 -20.04 -9.03 -2.43
C TYR A 457 -20.78 -8.08 -1.51
N TYR A 458 -20.81 -8.46 -0.24
CA TYR A 458 -21.29 -7.62 0.86
C TYR A 458 -20.25 -7.57 1.96
N ARG A 459 -19.90 -6.38 2.42
CA ARG A 459 -18.98 -6.15 3.55
C ARG A 459 -19.67 -5.32 4.62
N ASN A 460 -19.62 -5.81 5.85
CA ASN A 460 -20.05 -5.09 7.05
C ASN A 460 -18.84 -4.84 7.93
N LYS A 461 -18.57 -3.57 8.22
CA LYS A 461 -17.42 -3.12 8.96
C LYS A 461 -17.85 -2.49 10.28
N LYS A 462 -17.28 -2.97 11.37
CA LYS A 462 -17.44 -2.42 12.71
C LYS A 462 -16.17 -1.68 13.12
N ASN A 463 -16.30 -0.51 13.72
CA ASN A 463 -15.20 0.38 14.11
C ASN A 463 -14.30 0.76 12.92
N ARG A 464 -14.87 1.08 11.76
CA ARG A 464 -14.10 1.47 10.57
C ARG A 464 -13.16 2.60 10.90
N ILE A 465 -11.86 2.46 10.58
CA ILE A 465 -10.83 3.48 10.82
C ILE A 465 -10.80 4.41 9.60
N MET A 466 -11.09 5.69 9.80
CA MET A 466 -11.12 6.68 8.71
C MET A 466 -10.48 7.99 9.14
N ASP A 467 -10.05 8.77 8.13
CA ASP A 467 -9.54 10.11 8.34
C ASP A 467 -10.63 11.06 8.81
N LYS A 468 -10.26 11.93 9.75
CA LYS A 468 -11.05 13.04 10.24
C LYS A 468 -10.19 14.30 10.26
N VAL A 469 -10.73 15.39 9.74
CA VAL A 469 -10.09 16.69 9.77
C VAL A 469 -10.70 17.49 10.92
N LEU A 470 -9.86 17.98 11.80
CA LEU A 470 -10.21 18.86 12.92
C LEU A 470 -9.90 20.30 12.52
N ASP A 471 -10.80 21.22 12.89
CA ASP A 471 -10.62 22.66 12.74
C ASP A 471 -9.93 23.23 13.98
N GLU A 472 -8.78 23.87 13.83
CA GLU A 472 -8.07 24.62 14.88
C GLU A 472 -8.25 26.15 14.74
N GLY A 473 -9.24 26.58 14.01
CA GLY A 473 -9.50 28.01 13.78
C GLY A 473 -8.38 28.66 12.98
N GLU A 474 -7.74 29.68 13.54
CA GLU A 474 -6.64 30.40 12.89
C GLU A 474 -5.36 29.55 12.73
N ASN A 475 -5.19 28.49 13.53
CA ASN A 475 -4.05 27.58 13.47
C ASN A 475 -4.16 26.54 12.33
N GLY A 476 -5.29 26.56 11.59
CA GLY A 476 -5.49 25.68 10.43
C GLY A 476 -6.24 24.39 10.73
N THR A 477 -5.78 23.28 10.17
CA THR A 477 -6.45 21.98 10.28
C THR A 477 -5.48 20.89 10.71
N ILE A 478 -5.95 19.97 11.56
CA ILE A 478 -5.23 18.75 11.96
C ILE A 478 -5.95 17.53 11.37
N TRP A 479 -5.18 16.62 10.80
CA TRP A 479 -5.64 15.30 10.39
C TRP A 479 -5.45 14.29 11.51
N THR A 480 -6.43 13.43 11.72
CA THR A 480 -6.41 12.33 12.68
C THR A 480 -7.16 11.12 12.15
N LYS A 481 -7.05 9.98 12.81
CA LYS A 481 -7.90 8.81 12.58
C LYS A 481 -8.97 8.69 13.67
N GLU A 482 -10.15 8.24 13.26
CA GLU A 482 -11.28 7.99 14.16
C GLU A 482 -11.95 6.67 13.82
N ASN A 483 -12.48 5.95 14.83
CA ASN A 483 -13.33 4.81 14.59
C ASN A 483 -14.76 5.28 14.30
N ILE A 484 -15.22 5.03 13.08
CA ILE A 484 -16.62 5.21 12.69
C ILE A 484 -17.39 3.93 13.02
N GLY A 485 -18.55 4.06 13.68
CA GLY A 485 -19.28 2.94 14.26
C GLY A 485 -19.52 1.77 13.30
N HIS A 486 -20.32 2.01 12.26
CA HIS A 486 -20.66 1.00 11.25
C HIS A 486 -20.53 1.56 9.84
N SER A 487 -20.07 0.70 8.94
CA SER A 487 -20.07 0.97 7.50
C SER A 487 -20.45 -0.32 6.76
N GLN A 488 -21.20 -0.17 5.68
CA GLN A 488 -21.64 -1.27 4.83
C GLN A 488 -21.30 -0.97 3.39
N THR A 489 -20.81 -1.99 2.69
CA THR A 489 -20.52 -1.90 1.26
C THR A 489 -21.17 -3.09 0.56
N PHE A 490 -22.02 -2.84 -0.43
CA PHE A 490 -22.56 -3.86 -1.33
C PHE A 490 -22.09 -3.53 -2.74
N GLY A 491 -21.49 -4.50 -3.43
CA GLY A 491 -20.90 -4.28 -4.74
C GLY A 491 -20.99 -5.47 -5.68
N PHE A 492 -20.80 -5.13 -6.95
CA PHE A 492 -20.65 -6.05 -8.06
C PHE A 492 -19.33 -5.76 -8.78
N GLU A 493 -18.51 -6.77 -8.92
CA GLU A 493 -17.27 -6.72 -9.67
C GLU A 493 -17.36 -7.64 -10.89
N LEU A 494 -16.79 -7.19 -12.01
CA LEU A 494 -16.62 -7.96 -13.21
C LEU A 494 -15.17 -7.88 -13.68
N SER A 495 -14.59 -9.02 -14.00
CA SER A 495 -13.30 -9.08 -14.71
C SER A 495 -13.41 -10.03 -15.89
N ALA A 496 -12.87 -9.63 -17.03
CA ALA A 496 -12.86 -10.41 -18.25
C ALA A 496 -11.58 -10.18 -19.05
N THR A 497 -11.10 -11.23 -19.68
CA THR A 497 -10.05 -11.16 -20.71
C THR A 497 -10.54 -11.91 -21.92
N TRP A 498 -10.39 -11.31 -23.09
CA TRP A 498 -10.82 -11.87 -24.36
C TRP A 498 -9.75 -11.75 -25.42
N GLN A 499 -9.40 -12.86 -26.03
CA GLN A 499 -8.45 -12.94 -27.14
C GLN A 499 -9.18 -13.45 -28.40
N PRO A 500 -9.91 -12.56 -29.12
CA PRO A 500 -10.70 -12.93 -30.29
C PRO A 500 -9.85 -13.48 -31.43
N ILE A 501 -8.64 -12.99 -31.55
CA ILE A 501 -7.62 -13.44 -32.51
C ILE A 501 -6.25 -13.42 -31.84
N ARG A 502 -5.28 -14.16 -32.38
CA ARG A 502 -3.92 -14.26 -31.80
C ARG A 502 -3.21 -12.91 -31.64
N MET A 503 -3.57 -11.93 -32.48
CA MET A 503 -2.94 -10.59 -32.47
C MET A 503 -3.55 -9.62 -31.48
N LEU A 504 -4.75 -9.89 -30.94
CA LEU A 504 -5.51 -8.96 -30.11
C LEU A 504 -5.92 -9.60 -28.79
N SER A 505 -5.51 -8.99 -27.67
CA SER A 505 -5.98 -9.32 -26.33
C SER A 505 -6.62 -8.08 -25.68
N LEU A 506 -7.86 -8.26 -25.22
CA LEU A 506 -8.66 -7.24 -24.56
C LEU A 506 -8.86 -7.63 -23.10
N GLY A 507 -8.64 -6.70 -22.21
CA GLY A 507 -8.90 -6.87 -20.78
C GLY A 507 -9.86 -5.79 -20.29
N LEU A 508 -10.84 -6.19 -19.47
CA LEU A 508 -11.79 -5.30 -18.80
C LEU A 508 -11.93 -5.74 -17.35
N SER A 509 -11.86 -4.80 -16.43
CA SER A 509 -12.32 -5.01 -15.06
C SER A 509 -13.06 -3.79 -14.57
N GLY A 510 -14.03 -3.98 -13.69
CA GLY A 510 -14.78 -2.89 -13.10
C GLY A 510 -15.50 -3.34 -11.84
N ASP A 511 -15.70 -2.38 -10.97
CA ASP A 511 -16.41 -2.53 -9.70
C ASP A 511 -17.42 -1.39 -9.55
N ILE A 512 -18.63 -1.72 -9.19
CA ILE A 512 -19.66 -0.75 -8.79
C ILE A 512 -20.19 -1.15 -7.43
N TYR A 513 -20.18 -0.21 -6.50
CA TYR A 513 -20.61 -0.49 -5.14
C TYR A 513 -21.31 0.70 -4.51
N ARG A 514 -22.23 0.41 -3.60
CA ARG A 514 -22.79 1.39 -2.67
C ARG A 514 -22.03 1.31 -1.35
N ASP A 515 -21.37 2.39 -0.97
CA ASP A 515 -20.77 2.56 0.35
C ASP A 515 -21.69 3.38 1.25
N GLU A 516 -21.91 2.91 2.49
CA GLU A 516 -22.68 3.58 3.51
C GLU A 516 -21.86 3.72 4.78
N ILE A 517 -21.78 4.93 5.31
CA ILE A 517 -21.04 5.28 6.52
C ILE A 517 -22.02 5.82 7.57
N ASP A 518 -22.03 5.23 8.75
CA ASP A 518 -22.76 5.74 9.92
C ASP A 518 -21.83 6.59 10.79
N GLY A 519 -21.80 7.89 10.54
CA GLY A 519 -20.96 8.84 11.26
C GLY A 519 -21.60 9.45 12.53
N ARG A 520 -22.74 8.94 13.00
CA ARG A 520 -23.42 9.49 14.19
C ARG A 520 -22.59 9.37 15.46
N THR A 521 -21.71 8.36 15.54
CA THR A 521 -20.77 8.17 16.66
C THR A 521 -19.66 9.22 16.73
N ILE A 522 -19.44 9.96 15.65
CA ILE A 522 -18.42 11.02 15.55
C ILE A 522 -19.03 12.40 15.32
N GLY A 523 -20.30 12.58 15.68
CA GLY A 523 -20.98 13.89 15.69
C GLY A 523 -21.71 14.27 14.41
N TYR A 524 -21.97 13.32 13.49
CA TYR A 524 -22.81 13.57 12.32
C TYR A 524 -24.27 13.22 12.58
N ASP A 525 -25.19 14.05 12.08
CA ASP A 525 -26.63 13.90 12.32
C ASP A 525 -27.24 12.69 11.62
N ARG A 526 -26.60 12.15 10.58
CA ARG A 526 -27.17 11.10 9.72
C ARG A 526 -26.13 10.19 9.10
N LYS A 527 -26.60 9.04 8.64
CA LYS A 527 -25.85 8.18 7.74
C LYS A 527 -25.64 8.86 6.39
N LYS A 528 -24.47 8.66 5.79
CA LYS A 528 -24.13 9.07 4.42
C LYS A 528 -23.98 7.84 3.55
N SER A 529 -24.43 7.91 2.31
CA SER A 529 -24.20 6.85 1.32
C SER A 529 -23.91 7.43 -0.05
N MET A 530 -23.12 6.70 -0.82
CA MET A 530 -22.74 7.05 -2.19
C MET A 530 -22.60 5.78 -3.03
N VAL A 531 -23.00 5.85 -4.30
CA VAL A 531 -22.65 4.84 -5.29
C VAL A 531 -21.31 5.24 -5.89
N CYS A 532 -20.35 4.35 -5.77
CA CYS A 532 -18.98 4.52 -6.23
C CYS A 532 -18.64 3.40 -7.22
N GLY A 533 -17.54 3.54 -7.94
CA GLY A 533 -17.06 2.48 -8.81
C GLY A 533 -15.75 2.83 -9.49
N ASP A 534 -15.15 1.83 -10.07
CA ASP A 534 -14.00 1.94 -10.94
C ASP A 534 -14.16 1.08 -12.19
N ILE A 535 -13.47 1.47 -13.24
CA ILE A 535 -13.36 0.69 -14.47
C ILE A 535 -11.92 0.77 -14.98
N LYS A 536 -11.40 -0.35 -15.45
CA LYS A 536 -10.06 -0.48 -15.99
C LYS A 536 -10.11 -1.28 -17.28
N GLY A 537 -9.47 -0.78 -18.32
CA GLY A 537 -9.38 -1.43 -19.61
C GLY A 537 -7.94 -1.61 -20.07
N SER A 538 -7.67 -2.65 -20.84
CA SER A 538 -6.42 -2.82 -21.56
C SER A 538 -6.62 -3.41 -22.94
N VAL A 539 -5.77 -2.99 -23.88
CA VAL A 539 -5.72 -3.48 -25.25
C VAL A 539 -4.26 -3.81 -25.56
N ASN A 540 -3.99 -5.06 -25.92
CA ASN A 540 -2.67 -5.50 -26.36
C ASN A 540 -2.79 -5.98 -27.82
N ILE A 541 -1.98 -5.42 -28.70
CA ILE A 541 -1.98 -5.70 -30.15
C ILE A 541 -0.59 -6.16 -30.57
N SER A 542 -0.45 -7.38 -31.05
CA SER A 542 0.75 -7.85 -31.74
C SER A 542 0.67 -7.42 -33.20
N ILE A 543 1.19 -6.21 -33.52
CA ILE A 543 1.16 -5.64 -34.88
C ILE A 543 1.94 -6.53 -35.85
N THR A 544 3.10 -7.02 -35.39
CA THR A 544 3.93 -8.03 -36.06
C THR A 544 4.39 -9.07 -35.05
N PRO A 545 5.03 -10.18 -35.44
CA PRO A 545 5.62 -11.13 -34.49
C PRO A 545 6.67 -10.53 -33.54
N THR A 546 7.17 -9.34 -33.87
CA THR A 546 8.21 -8.63 -33.09
C THR A 546 7.79 -7.24 -32.61
N THR A 547 6.57 -6.77 -32.92
CA THR A 547 6.08 -5.44 -32.53
C THR A 547 4.78 -5.58 -31.75
N GLU A 548 4.75 -5.07 -30.54
CA GLU A 548 3.60 -5.11 -29.64
C GLU A 548 3.20 -3.69 -29.21
N LEU A 549 1.93 -3.35 -29.33
CA LEU A 549 1.32 -2.13 -28.81
C LEU A 549 0.46 -2.47 -27.60
N GLN A 550 0.61 -1.72 -26.53
CA GLN A 550 -0.22 -1.80 -25.34
C GLN A 550 -0.86 -0.46 -25.05
N LEU A 551 -2.16 -0.47 -24.79
CA LEU A 551 -2.93 0.64 -24.25
C LEU A 551 -3.61 0.15 -22.99
N ASP A 552 -3.56 0.94 -21.93
CA ASP A 552 -4.32 0.67 -20.72
C ASP A 552 -4.78 1.97 -20.06
N GLY A 553 -5.83 1.87 -19.27
CA GLY A 553 -6.33 3.02 -18.55
C GLY A 553 -7.35 2.62 -17.50
N PHE A 554 -7.61 3.57 -16.60
CA PHE A 554 -8.64 3.42 -15.60
C PHE A 554 -9.37 4.75 -15.30
N TYR A 555 -10.56 4.61 -14.76
CA TYR A 555 -11.35 5.69 -14.18
C TYR A 555 -11.88 5.23 -12.82
N ILE A 556 -11.76 6.09 -11.81
CA ILE A 556 -12.35 5.91 -10.48
C ILE A 556 -13.34 7.03 -10.27
N SER A 557 -14.57 6.71 -9.85
CA SER A 557 -15.59 7.71 -9.50
C SER A 557 -15.28 8.44 -8.19
N ASP A 558 -16.11 9.42 -7.84
CA ASP A 558 -16.08 10.02 -6.51
C ASP A 558 -16.20 8.95 -5.42
N GLN A 559 -15.46 9.12 -4.31
CA GLN A 559 -15.43 8.21 -3.16
C GLN A 559 -15.94 8.90 -1.91
N LEU A 560 -16.75 8.19 -1.12
CA LEU A 560 -17.33 8.71 0.11
C LEU A 560 -16.29 8.81 1.23
N THR A 561 -16.25 9.96 1.92
CA THR A 561 -15.51 10.15 3.18
C THR A 561 -16.47 10.57 4.30
N PRO A 562 -16.09 10.45 5.58
CA PRO A 562 -16.94 10.87 6.69
C PRO A 562 -17.38 12.33 6.59
N GLN A 563 -16.47 13.23 6.18
CA GLN A 563 -16.69 14.67 6.16
C GLN A 563 -16.98 15.23 4.76
N GLY A 564 -16.97 14.39 3.71
CA GLY A 564 -17.18 14.86 2.34
C GLY A 564 -16.93 13.78 1.31
N LYS A 565 -16.00 14.03 0.38
CA LYS A 565 -15.65 13.08 -0.70
C LYS A 565 -14.26 13.32 -1.27
N ILE A 566 -13.70 12.29 -1.88
CA ILE A 566 -12.58 12.40 -2.81
C ILE A 566 -13.15 12.38 -4.22
N LYS A 567 -12.75 13.31 -5.08
CA LYS A 567 -13.24 13.41 -6.45
C LYS A 567 -12.68 12.28 -7.33
N HIS A 568 -13.35 12.07 -8.45
CA HIS A 568 -12.94 11.13 -9.49
C HIS A 568 -11.54 11.45 -10.04
N ARG A 569 -10.88 10.41 -10.53
CA ARG A 569 -9.58 10.49 -11.21
C ARG A 569 -9.46 9.42 -12.29
N SER A 570 -8.57 9.67 -13.27
CA SER A 570 -8.36 8.74 -14.37
C SER A 570 -6.91 8.77 -14.85
N SER A 571 -6.48 7.69 -15.50
CA SER A 571 -5.20 7.63 -16.18
C SER A 571 -5.32 6.79 -17.45
N VAL A 572 -4.61 7.19 -18.49
CA VAL A 572 -4.43 6.42 -19.72
C VAL A 572 -2.94 6.33 -20.02
N ASN A 573 -2.48 5.13 -20.33
CA ASN A 573 -1.08 4.82 -20.63
C ASN A 573 -0.99 4.16 -22.01
N ALA A 574 0.14 4.35 -22.67
CA ALA A 574 0.46 3.68 -23.94
C ALA A 574 1.90 3.19 -23.95
N GLY A 575 2.14 2.08 -24.61
CA GLY A 575 3.48 1.55 -24.79
C GLY A 575 3.62 0.79 -26.09
N ILE A 576 4.78 0.92 -26.74
CA ILE A 576 5.16 0.12 -27.90
C ILE A 576 6.47 -0.60 -27.61
N SER A 577 6.49 -1.90 -27.88
CA SER A 577 7.67 -2.75 -27.73
C SER A 577 8.09 -3.28 -29.09
N GLN A 578 9.39 -3.22 -29.37
CA GLN A 578 10.02 -3.83 -30.53
C GLN A 578 11.08 -4.83 -30.09
N TYR A 579 10.98 -6.06 -30.60
CA TYR A 579 11.96 -7.13 -30.33
C TYR A 579 12.95 -7.25 -31.47
N PHE A 580 14.22 -7.43 -31.12
CA PHE A 580 15.36 -7.63 -32.02
C PHE A 580 16.13 -8.89 -31.62
N MET A 581 17.11 -9.31 -32.46
CA MET A 581 18.05 -10.38 -32.15
C MET A 581 17.36 -11.68 -31.74
N HIS A 582 16.37 -12.16 -32.49
CA HIS A 582 15.54 -13.33 -32.15
C HIS A 582 14.87 -13.20 -30.77
N ARG A 583 14.34 -12.03 -30.45
CA ARG A 583 13.66 -11.65 -29.18
C ARG A 583 14.61 -11.53 -27.97
N LYS A 584 15.95 -11.58 -28.15
CA LYS A 584 16.90 -11.36 -27.05
C LYS A 584 16.94 -9.90 -26.59
N LEU A 585 16.76 -8.94 -27.50
CA LEU A 585 16.72 -7.50 -27.17
C LEU A 585 15.31 -6.95 -27.37
N ARG A 586 14.75 -6.34 -26.32
CA ARG A 586 13.47 -5.61 -26.35
C ARG A 586 13.74 -4.13 -26.15
N ALA A 587 13.29 -3.29 -27.08
CA ALA A 587 13.18 -1.86 -26.89
C ALA A 587 11.71 -1.50 -26.62
N ASN A 588 11.46 -0.74 -25.57
CA ASN A 588 10.12 -0.29 -25.20
C ASN A 588 10.10 1.24 -25.06
N LEU A 589 9.12 1.88 -25.69
CA LEU A 589 8.74 3.26 -25.46
C LEU A 589 7.40 3.26 -24.76
N SER A 590 7.29 3.91 -23.61
CA SER A 590 6.04 4.03 -22.86
C SER A 590 5.76 5.47 -22.44
N ILE A 591 4.48 5.83 -22.40
CA ILE A 591 3.98 7.11 -21.93
C ILE A 591 2.90 6.82 -20.90
N ASN A 592 3.10 7.28 -19.68
CA ASN A 592 2.15 7.13 -18.58
C ASN A 592 1.32 8.40 -18.41
N ASN A 593 0.07 8.25 -17.99
CA ASN A 593 -0.85 9.34 -17.67
C ASN A 593 -0.94 10.41 -18.77
N ILE A 594 -1.19 9.99 -20.02
CA ILE A 594 -1.14 10.81 -21.25
C ILE A 594 -1.96 12.10 -21.10
N PHE A 595 -3.12 12.05 -20.44
CA PHE A 595 -4.04 13.18 -20.29
C PHE A 595 -3.88 13.93 -18.96
N ASN A 596 -2.86 13.60 -18.15
CA ASN A 596 -2.59 14.21 -16.85
C ASN A 596 -3.80 14.18 -15.89
N GLY A 597 -4.60 13.13 -15.95
CA GLY A 597 -5.85 12.99 -15.16
C GLY A 597 -5.65 12.44 -13.74
N LEU A 598 -4.40 12.20 -13.31
CA LEU A 598 -4.05 11.76 -11.95
C LEU A 598 -3.91 12.98 -11.03
N GLU A 599 -5.03 13.59 -10.68
CA GLU A 599 -5.15 14.63 -9.66
C GLU A 599 -6.05 14.11 -8.54
N GLU A 600 -5.65 14.29 -7.29
CA GLU A 600 -6.45 13.93 -6.14
C GLU A 600 -7.03 15.17 -5.49
N THR A 601 -8.35 15.30 -5.52
CA THR A 601 -9.08 16.39 -4.88
C THR A 601 -9.91 15.84 -3.72
N THR A 602 -9.58 16.24 -2.49
CA THR A 602 -10.34 15.93 -1.29
C THR A 602 -11.21 17.13 -0.90
N ILE A 603 -12.49 16.88 -0.68
CA ILE A 603 -13.47 17.88 -0.21
C ILE A 603 -13.93 17.49 1.18
N VAL A 604 -13.78 18.40 2.13
CA VAL A 604 -14.43 18.38 3.44
C VAL A 604 -15.51 19.44 3.42
N ASP A 605 -16.74 19.04 3.75
CA ASP A 605 -17.92 19.92 3.78
C ASP A 605 -18.75 19.59 5.01
N THR A 606 -18.49 20.34 6.07
CA THR A 606 -19.21 20.29 7.35
C THR A 606 -19.81 21.64 7.68
N LYS A 607 -20.59 21.72 8.74
CA LYS A 607 -21.21 22.99 9.17
C LYS A 607 -20.21 24.09 9.52
N ASP A 608 -19.08 23.68 10.13
CA ASP A 608 -18.08 24.60 10.69
C ASP A 608 -16.78 24.67 9.89
N LEU A 609 -16.53 23.70 8.99
CA LEU A 609 -15.32 23.59 8.19
C LEU A 609 -15.64 23.22 6.75
N GLN A 610 -15.22 24.06 5.81
CA GLN A 610 -15.18 23.75 4.39
C GLN A 610 -13.72 23.73 3.93
N MET A 611 -13.28 22.64 3.32
CA MET A 611 -11.91 22.52 2.82
C MET A 611 -11.91 21.84 1.45
N THR A 612 -11.16 22.41 0.53
CA THR A 612 -10.81 21.76 -0.73
C THR A 612 -9.30 21.63 -0.80
N GLN A 613 -8.82 20.41 -0.89
CA GLN A 613 -7.41 20.08 -1.02
C GLN A 613 -7.17 19.41 -2.37
N VAL A 614 -6.26 19.95 -3.16
CA VAL A 614 -5.87 19.42 -4.46
C VAL A 614 -4.40 19.02 -4.40
N ARG A 615 -4.11 17.78 -4.76
CA ARG A 615 -2.77 17.21 -4.82
C ARG A 615 -2.53 16.70 -6.24
N ASN A 616 -1.42 17.12 -6.83
CA ASN A 616 -1.00 16.63 -8.13
C ASN A 616 0.48 16.19 -8.02
N ARG A 617 0.80 15.09 -8.67
CA ARG A 617 2.15 14.60 -8.85
C ARG A 617 2.44 14.57 -10.34
N ASP A 618 3.63 14.99 -10.74
CA ASP A 618 4.09 14.83 -12.11
C ASP A 618 4.18 13.32 -12.46
N ALA A 619 3.06 12.81 -12.95
CA ALA A 619 2.88 11.41 -13.32
C ALA A 619 2.85 11.21 -14.85
N GLN A 620 2.85 12.31 -15.63
CA GLN A 620 2.98 12.25 -17.10
C GLN A 620 4.45 12.01 -17.45
N VAL A 621 4.81 10.75 -17.64
CA VAL A 621 6.22 10.35 -17.80
C VAL A 621 6.38 9.50 -19.04
N THR A 622 7.37 9.87 -19.87
CA THR A 622 7.80 9.08 -21.04
C THR A 622 9.10 8.37 -20.71
N TRP A 623 9.15 7.05 -20.98
CA TRP A 623 10.30 6.20 -20.78
C TRP A 623 10.70 5.48 -22.07
N VAL A 624 11.99 5.38 -22.29
CA VAL A 624 12.60 4.40 -23.22
C VAL A 624 13.34 3.38 -22.39
N THR A 625 13.06 2.10 -22.61
CA THR A 625 13.69 1.00 -21.86
C THR A 625 14.23 -0.04 -22.84
N LEU A 626 15.45 -0.48 -22.61
CA LEU A 626 16.10 -1.60 -23.31
C LEU A 626 16.23 -2.75 -22.34
N THR A 627 15.76 -3.95 -22.72
CA THR A 627 15.93 -5.17 -21.95
C THR A 627 16.62 -6.22 -22.82
N TYR A 628 17.72 -6.76 -22.33
CA TYR A 628 18.50 -7.81 -23.00
C TYR A 628 18.46 -9.11 -22.21
N ASN A 629 18.09 -10.20 -22.86
CA ASN A 629 18.06 -11.57 -22.34
C ASN A 629 19.18 -12.37 -22.99
N LEU A 630 20.09 -12.89 -22.17
CA LEU A 630 21.26 -13.65 -22.68
C LEU A 630 20.86 -15.04 -23.17
#